data_089e98b7639b703c94e61e5088995da5
#
_entry.id   089e98b7639b703c94e61e5088995da5
#
_cell.length_a   1.000
_cell.length_b   1.000
_cell.length_c   1.000
_cell.angle_alpha   90.00
_cell.angle_beta   90.00
_cell.angle_gamma   90.00
#
_symmetry.space_group_name_H-M   'P 1'
#
loop_
_entity.id
_entity.type
_entity.pdbx_description
1 polymer ?
#
loop_
_entity_poly.entity_id
_entity_poly.type
_entity_poly.pdbx_seq_one_letter_code
_entity_poly.pdbx_strand_id
1 'polypeptide(L)'
;MKKFLLSTLFVLGISLVSFGQNLVLSGYNLMVSDPGNTNVLESTARLDNISSSTVDIIVERDIVNLPAGMYELFCFGQYCNPPGTAITTYTTPIAAGGRESTFDAKVYPNGNCGTASIHYRFYDQNNPADSTGFTLDFAFCVQGLNDVVESYGLSKPLKNPADQFTVFTYNLPASTNNDKLYIYNMLGSLVKTVDVTGKNGSLVVTTAELKSGLY
;
A
#
# COMPACT_ATOMS: atom_id res chain seq x y z
N MET A 1 -71.54 -28.56 -2.10
CA MET A 1 -70.27 -29.27 -2.28
C MET A 1 -69.22 -28.27 -2.74
N LYS A 2 -68.35 -27.76 -1.83
CA LYS A 2 -67.28 -26.79 -2.14
C LYS A 2 -66.02 -27.60 -2.39
N LYS A 3 -65.47 -27.52 -3.60
CA LYS A 3 -64.20 -28.15 -3.96
C LYS A 3 -63.04 -27.20 -3.51
N PHE A 4 -62.22 -27.65 -2.55
CA PHE A 4 -60.97 -27.03 -2.18
C PHE A 4 -59.90 -27.43 -3.21
N LEU A 5 -59.38 -26.45 -3.93
CA LEU A 5 -58.21 -26.61 -4.77
C LEU A 5 -56.96 -26.39 -3.91
N LEU A 6 -56.20 -27.45 -3.65
CA LEU A 6 -54.93 -27.41 -2.93
C LEU A 6 -53.84 -27.05 -3.96
N SER A 7 -53.40 -25.78 -3.96
CA SER A 7 -52.28 -25.32 -4.77
C SER A 7 -50.97 -25.64 -4.02
N THR A 8 -50.25 -26.67 -4.46
CA THR A 8 -48.91 -26.99 -3.99
C THR A 8 -47.92 -26.03 -4.63
N LEU A 9 -47.48 -25.05 -3.86
CA LEU A 9 -46.37 -24.12 -4.23
C LEU A 9 -45.05 -24.90 -4.15
N PHE A 10 -44.49 -25.26 -5.29
CA PHE A 10 -43.18 -25.89 -5.39
C PHE A 10 -42.12 -24.77 -5.26
N VAL A 11 -41.59 -24.59 -4.06
CA VAL A 11 -40.45 -23.66 -3.84
C VAL A 11 -39.19 -24.32 -4.34
N LEU A 12 -38.74 -23.90 -5.54
CA LEU A 12 -37.44 -24.28 -6.08
C LEU A 12 -36.37 -23.56 -5.27
N GLY A 13 -35.74 -24.26 -4.33
CA GLY A 13 -34.60 -23.76 -3.58
C GLY A 13 -33.41 -23.61 -4.50
N ILE A 14 -33.14 -22.36 -4.93
CA ILE A 14 -31.89 -22.01 -5.58
C ILE A 14 -30.84 -22.01 -4.47
N SER A 15 -30.06 -23.08 -4.37
CA SER A 15 -28.83 -23.09 -3.57
C SER A 15 -27.84 -22.12 -4.20
N LEU A 16 -27.66 -20.95 -3.60
CA LEU A 16 -26.58 -20.09 -3.90
C LEU A 16 -25.28 -20.81 -3.46
N VAL A 17 -24.57 -21.38 -4.42
CA VAL A 17 -23.25 -21.92 -4.18
C VAL A 17 -22.36 -20.68 -3.97
N SER A 18 -22.08 -20.34 -2.72
CA SER A 18 -21.05 -19.39 -2.37
C SER A 18 -19.71 -20.06 -2.68
N PHE A 19 -19.07 -19.64 -3.76
CA PHE A 19 -17.67 -20.00 -4.00
C PHE A 19 -16.85 -19.24 -2.98
N GLY A 20 -16.44 -19.90 -1.90
CA GLY A 20 -15.45 -19.37 -0.98
C GLY A 20 -14.12 -19.20 -1.73
N GLN A 21 -13.49 -18.05 -1.57
CA GLN A 21 -12.15 -17.83 -2.07
C GLN A 21 -11.18 -18.70 -1.26
N ASN A 22 -10.49 -19.64 -1.92
CA ASN A 22 -9.59 -20.58 -1.25
C ASN A 22 -8.12 -20.15 -1.33
N LEU A 23 -7.84 -19.08 -2.06
CA LEU A 23 -6.50 -18.54 -2.24
C LEU A 23 -6.36 -17.22 -1.47
N VAL A 24 -5.35 -17.12 -0.60
CA VAL A 24 -5.10 -15.93 0.23
C VAL A 24 -3.68 -15.45 0.01
N LEU A 25 -3.55 -14.19 -0.40
CA LEU A 25 -2.26 -13.51 -0.53
C LEU A 25 -1.87 -12.80 0.76
N SER A 26 -0.58 -12.85 1.11
CA SER A 26 -0.02 -12.19 2.29
C SER A 26 1.46 -11.85 2.09
N GLY A 27 2.01 -11.04 3.00
CA GLY A 27 3.45 -10.75 3.10
C GLY A 27 4.02 -10.00 1.90
N TYR A 28 3.24 -9.11 1.27
CA TYR A 28 3.67 -8.28 0.16
C TYR A 28 3.66 -6.78 0.51
N ASN A 29 4.48 -6.02 -0.20
CA ASN A 29 4.46 -4.57 -0.19
C ASN A 29 3.87 -4.10 -1.52
N LEU A 30 2.75 -3.38 -1.48
CA LEU A 30 2.10 -2.86 -2.69
C LEU A 30 2.93 -1.80 -3.41
N MET A 31 3.82 -1.12 -2.69
CA MET A 31 4.71 -0.12 -3.25
C MET A 31 6.15 -0.35 -2.80
N VAL A 32 7.05 -0.44 -3.77
CA VAL A 32 8.50 -0.53 -3.54
C VAL A 32 9.15 0.67 -4.18
N SER A 33 9.90 1.44 -3.41
CA SER A 33 10.57 2.64 -3.92
C SER A 33 11.98 2.76 -3.38
N ASP A 34 12.88 3.18 -4.24
CA ASP A 34 14.22 3.65 -3.87
C ASP A 34 14.55 4.91 -4.68
N PRO A 35 14.32 6.11 -4.10
CA PRO A 35 14.47 7.37 -4.83
C PRO A 35 15.87 7.63 -5.36
N GLY A 36 16.90 7.06 -4.74
CA GLY A 36 18.29 7.20 -5.16
C GLY A 36 18.79 6.08 -6.05
N ASN A 37 18.00 5.03 -6.26
CA ASN A 37 18.45 3.80 -6.86
C ASN A 37 17.99 3.67 -8.31
N THR A 38 18.94 3.34 -9.18
CA THR A 38 18.72 2.93 -10.57
C THR A 38 18.86 1.42 -10.76
N ASN A 39 19.00 0.66 -9.67
CA ASN A 39 19.13 -0.80 -9.68
C ASN A 39 17.74 -1.47 -9.66
N VAL A 40 17.75 -2.81 -9.67
CA VAL A 40 16.54 -3.60 -9.59
C VAL A 40 15.77 -3.35 -8.29
N LEU A 41 14.45 -3.20 -8.39
CA LEU A 41 13.52 -3.27 -7.25
C LEU A 41 12.77 -4.59 -7.27
N GLU A 42 12.55 -5.14 -6.10
CA GLU A 42 11.99 -6.48 -5.89
C GLU A 42 10.84 -6.43 -4.88
N SER A 43 9.77 -7.16 -5.16
CA SER A 43 8.66 -7.40 -4.24
C SER A 43 8.32 -8.87 -4.21
N THR A 44 8.15 -9.41 -3.01
CA THR A 44 7.79 -10.81 -2.77
C THR A 44 6.37 -10.93 -2.23
N ALA A 45 5.77 -12.11 -2.36
CA ALA A 45 4.47 -12.42 -1.77
C ALA A 45 4.40 -13.91 -1.37
N ARG A 46 3.40 -14.22 -0.56
CA ARG A 46 3.05 -15.57 -0.14
C ARG A 46 1.63 -15.88 -0.55
N LEU A 47 1.41 -17.05 -1.09
CA LEU A 47 0.09 -17.56 -1.47
C LEU A 47 -0.25 -18.76 -0.60
N ASP A 48 -1.33 -18.67 0.15
CA ASP A 48 -1.88 -19.74 0.98
C ASP A 48 -3.06 -20.40 0.27
N ASN A 49 -3.05 -21.72 0.19
CA ASN A 49 -4.20 -22.52 -0.18
C ASN A 49 -4.95 -22.93 1.10
N ILE A 50 -6.08 -22.29 1.39
CA ILE A 50 -6.91 -22.59 2.57
C ILE A 50 -7.99 -23.64 2.30
N SER A 51 -7.99 -24.25 1.11
CA SER A 51 -8.92 -25.33 0.77
C SER A 51 -8.49 -26.68 1.35
N SER A 52 -9.35 -27.67 1.24
CA SER A 52 -9.12 -29.06 1.66
C SER A 52 -8.46 -29.92 0.59
N SER A 53 -8.12 -29.37 -0.59
CA SER A 53 -7.53 -30.10 -1.71
C SER A 53 -6.29 -29.37 -2.23
N THR A 54 -5.43 -30.09 -2.95
CA THR A 54 -4.32 -29.47 -3.71
C THR A 54 -4.91 -28.64 -4.84
N VAL A 55 -4.36 -27.45 -5.06
CA VAL A 55 -4.68 -26.54 -6.17
C VAL A 55 -3.46 -26.36 -7.06
N ASP A 56 -3.68 -26.27 -8.37
CA ASP A 56 -2.63 -26.08 -9.38
C ASP A 56 -2.67 -24.63 -9.86
N ILE A 57 -1.73 -23.84 -9.36
CA ILE A 57 -1.74 -22.38 -9.56
C ILE A 57 -1.11 -21.96 -10.89
N ILE A 58 -1.84 -21.14 -11.62
CA ILE A 58 -1.39 -20.35 -12.76
C ILE A 58 -1.23 -18.90 -12.28
N VAL A 59 -0.19 -18.22 -12.76
CA VAL A 59 0.00 -16.78 -12.57
C VAL A 59 -0.21 -16.06 -13.90
N GLU A 60 -1.11 -15.11 -13.89
CA GLU A 60 -1.36 -14.16 -14.95
C GLU A 60 -0.77 -12.80 -14.57
N ARG A 61 -0.05 -12.17 -15.48
CA ARG A 61 0.56 -10.87 -15.31
C ARG A 61 0.01 -9.90 -16.34
N ASP A 62 -0.43 -8.74 -15.87
CA ASP A 62 -0.83 -7.61 -16.71
C ASP A 62 0.04 -6.38 -16.40
N ILE A 63 0.67 -5.82 -17.42
CA ILE A 63 1.47 -4.60 -17.30
C ILE A 63 0.53 -3.41 -17.45
N VAL A 64 0.19 -2.80 -16.31
CA VAL A 64 -0.62 -1.58 -16.28
C VAL A 64 0.19 -0.37 -16.75
N ASN A 65 1.44 -0.28 -16.30
CA ASN A 65 2.40 0.72 -16.75
C ASN A 65 3.83 0.19 -16.64
N LEU A 66 4.62 0.34 -17.70
CA LEU A 66 6.06 0.06 -17.67
C LEU A 66 6.75 1.03 -18.61
N PRO A 67 7.54 1.99 -18.10
CA PRO A 67 8.24 2.97 -18.92
C PRO A 67 9.16 2.31 -19.96
N ALA A 68 9.30 2.95 -21.12
CA ALA A 68 10.17 2.47 -22.17
C ALA A 68 11.63 2.29 -21.67
N GLY A 69 12.25 1.17 -22.02
CA GLY A 69 13.60 0.81 -21.58
C GLY A 69 13.67 0.08 -20.26
N MET A 70 12.61 0.04 -19.47
CA MET A 70 12.48 -0.83 -18.31
C MET A 70 11.99 -2.22 -18.75
N TYR A 71 12.30 -3.23 -17.96
CA TYR A 71 11.72 -4.57 -18.12
C TYR A 71 11.44 -5.19 -16.77
N GLU A 72 10.51 -6.12 -16.77
CA GLU A 72 10.06 -6.85 -15.59
C GLU A 72 10.17 -8.35 -15.85
N LEU A 73 10.47 -9.09 -14.79
CA LEU A 73 10.35 -10.55 -14.74
C LEU A 73 9.75 -10.95 -13.38
N PHE A 74 9.16 -12.13 -13.33
CA PHE A 74 8.68 -12.69 -12.08
C PHE A 74 8.98 -14.17 -11.97
N CYS A 75 9.15 -14.65 -10.74
CA CYS A 75 9.32 -16.06 -10.41
C CYS A 75 8.14 -16.54 -9.58
N PHE A 76 7.75 -17.81 -9.74
CA PHE A 76 6.78 -18.49 -8.88
C PHE A 76 7.02 -20.00 -8.93
N GLY A 77 6.98 -20.66 -7.76
CA GLY A 77 7.37 -22.06 -7.66
C GLY A 77 8.85 -22.25 -8.01
N GLN A 78 9.12 -23.14 -8.93
CA GLN A 78 10.50 -23.47 -9.37
C GLN A 78 10.94 -22.70 -10.62
N TYR A 79 10.12 -21.80 -11.13
CA TYR A 79 10.32 -21.18 -12.44
C TYR A 79 10.32 -19.66 -12.37
N CYS A 80 11.24 -19.09 -13.16
CA CYS A 80 11.23 -17.65 -13.42
C CYS A 80 10.74 -17.39 -14.85
N ASN A 81 9.86 -16.44 -14.99
CA ASN A 81 9.21 -16.07 -16.24
C ASN A 81 9.91 -14.84 -16.82
N PRO A 82 10.46 -14.94 -18.03
CA PRO A 82 11.16 -13.82 -18.66
C PRO A 82 10.19 -12.69 -19.02
N PRO A 83 10.74 -11.49 -19.35
CA PRO A 83 9.96 -10.39 -19.89
C PRO A 83 9.09 -10.83 -21.07
N GLY A 84 7.85 -10.36 -21.12
CA GLY A 84 6.88 -10.72 -22.16
C GLY A 84 5.97 -11.90 -21.82
N THR A 85 6.23 -12.66 -20.75
CA THR A 85 5.34 -13.74 -20.30
C THR A 85 4.09 -13.14 -19.64
N ALA A 86 2.93 -13.26 -20.28
CA ALA A 86 1.67 -12.79 -19.71
C ALA A 86 1.00 -13.83 -18.79
N ILE A 87 1.15 -15.13 -19.12
CA ILE A 87 0.55 -16.23 -18.35
C ILE A 87 1.59 -17.35 -18.27
N THR A 88 1.76 -17.95 -17.07
CA THR A 88 2.68 -19.08 -16.90
C THR A 88 2.20 -20.29 -17.71
N THR A 89 3.11 -20.99 -18.34
CA THR A 89 2.84 -22.21 -19.14
C THR A 89 2.86 -23.49 -18.31
N TYR A 90 3.16 -23.38 -17.04
CA TYR A 90 3.24 -24.47 -16.06
C TYR A 90 2.45 -24.09 -14.82
N THR A 91 2.07 -25.08 -14.05
CA THR A 91 1.40 -24.91 -12.77
C THR A 91 2.37 -25.08 -11.61
N THR A 92 2.06 -24.43 -10.49
CA THR A 92 2.71 -24.67 -9.21
C THR A 92 1.67 -25.29 -8.27
N PRO A 93 1.81 -26.59 -7.90
CA PRO A 93 0.86 -27.23 -7.00
C PRO A 93 1.07 -26.74 -5.55
N ILE A 94 -0.01 -26.36 -4.89
CA ILE A 94 -0.02 -26.03 -3.45
C ILE A 94 -0.95 -27.04 -2.76
N ALA A 95 -0.43 -27.83 -1.84
CA ALA A 95 -1.22 -28.82 -1.09
C ALA A 95 -2.32 -28.17 -0.27
N ALA A 96 -3.31 -28.95 0.15
CA ALA A 96 -4.36 -28.52 1.07
C ALA A 96 -3.76 -27.88 2.34
N GLY A 97 -4.17 -26.67 2.70
CA GLY A 97 -3.63 -25.92 3.82
C GLY A 97 -2.16 -25.50 3.66
N GLY A 98 -1.60 -25.67 2.47
CA GLY A 98 -0.19 -25.37 2.17
C GLY A 98 0.05 -23.92 1.80
N ARG A 99 1.35 -23.57 1.74
CA ARG A 99 1.82 -22.21 1.41
C ARG A 99 2.91 -22.29 0.35
N GLU A 100 2.85 -21.35 -0.59
CA GLU A 100 3.93 -21.06 -1.54
C GLU A 100 4.49 -19.64 -1.25
N SER A 101 5.81 -19.54 -1.13
CA SER A 101 6.49 -18.29 -0.74
C SER A 101 7.56 -17.86 -1.73
N THR A 102 7.56 -18.45 -2.91
CA THR A 102 8.59 -18.20 -3.94
C THR A 102 8.20 -17.11 -4.94
N PHE A 103 7.03 -16.44 -4.74
CA PHE A 103 6.70 -15.33 -5.61
C PHE A 103 7.68 -14.18 -5.41
N ASP A 104 8.27 -13.75 -6.52
CA ASP A 104 9.25 -12.69 -6.58
C ASP A 104 9.07 -11.93 -7.91
N ALA A 105 8.74 -10.66 -7.83
CA ALA A 105 8.61 -9.76 -8.98
C ALA A 105 9.74 -8.75 -8.96
N LYS A 106 10.45 -8.64 -10.09
CA LYS A 106 11.61 -7.75 -10.24
C LYS A 106 11.41 -6.80 -11.40
N VAL A 107 11.62 -5.52 -11.16
CA VAL A 107 11.64 -4.50 -12.21
C VAL A 107 13.06 -3.93 -12.34
N TYR A 108 13.57 -3.91 -13.54
CA TYR A 108 14.88 -3.41 -13.92
C TYR A 108 14.70 -2.07 -14.64
N PRO A 109 15.17 -0.96 -14.06
CA PRO A 109 15.00 0.35 -14.66
C PRO A 109 15.94 0.65 -15.82
N ASN A 110 17.08 -0.07 -15.96
CA ASN A 110 18.09 0.18 -16.99
C ASN A 110 18.55 1.65 -17.04
N GLY A 111 18.71 2.29 -15.90
CA GLY A 111 19.09 3.69 -15.80
C GLY A 111 17.94 4.68 -16.07
N ASN A 112 16.72 4.21 -16.30
CA ASN A 112 15.54 5.05 -16.48
C ASN A 112 14.88 5.37 -15.14
N CYS A 113 14.31 6.56 -15.03
CA CYS A 113 13.49 6.99 -13.89
C CYS A 113 12.01 6.88 -14.23
N GLY A 114 11.17 6.69 -13.24
CA GLY A 114 9.73 6.63 -13.42
C GLY A 114 9.05 5.62 -12.49
N THR A 115 7.79 5.34 -12.77
CA THR A 115 7.00 4.36 -12.01
C THR A 115 6.57 3.22 -12.93
N ALA A 116 6.68 1.98 -12.45
CA ALA A 116 6.09 0.82 -13.09
C ALA A 116 4.94 0.29 -12.22
N SER A 117 3.87 -0.18 -12.85
CA SER A 117 2.70 -0.75 -12.19
C SER A 117 2.32 -2.05 -12.89
N ILE A 118 2.34 -3.14 -12.15
CA ILE A 118 2.14 -4.48 -12.68
C ILE A 118 1.10 -5.21 -11.82
N HIS A 119 0.08 -5.75 -12.49
CA HIS A 119 -0.94 -6.55 -11.83
C HIS A 119 -0.60 -8.04 -11.98
N TYR A 120 -0.68 -8.79 -10.88
CA TYR A 120 -0.54 -10.24 -10.83
C TYR A 120 -1.83 -10.85 -10.31
N ARG A 121 -2.32 -11.86 -11.02
CA ARG A 121 -3.47 -12.67 -10.63
C ARG A 121 -3.04 -14.13 -10.52
N PHE A 122 -3.38 -14.75 -9.40
CA PHE A 122 -3.15 -16.17 -9.10
C PHE A 122 -4.48 -16.88 -9.13
N TYR A 123 -4.59 -17.97 -9.86
CA TYR A 123 -5.83 -18.71 -9.93
C TYR A 123 -5.58 -20.22 -10.05
N ASP A 124 -6.54 -21.02 -9.58
CA ASP A 124 -6.55 -22.45 -9.80
C ASP A 124 -6.82 -22.74 -11.28
N GLN A 125 -5.93 -23.48 -11.93
CA GLN A 125 -6.07 -23.92 -13.34
C GLN A 125 -7.42 -24.62 -13.59
N ASN A 126 -7.87 -25.42 -12.62
CA ASN A 126 -9.09 -26.22 -12.72
C ASN A 126 -10.35 -25.41 -12.37
N ASN A 127 -10.22 -24.29 -11.69
CA ASN A 127 -11.30 -23.38 -11.33
C ASN A 127 -10.81 -21.91 -11.38
N PRO A 128 -10.72 -21.28 -12.56
CA PRO A 128 -10.22 -19.90 -12.69
C PRO A 128 -11.04 -18.82 -11.98
N ALA A 129 -12.24 -19.17 -11.49
CA ALA A 129 -13.02 -18.27 -10.65
C ALA A 129 -12.48 -18.18 -9.21
N ASP A 130 -11.76 -19.22 -8.75
CA ASP A 130 -11.01 -19.18 -7.49
C ASP A 130 -9.67 -18.51 -7.73
N SER A 131 -9.64 -17.21 -7.52
CA SER A 131 -8.49 -16.38 -7.84
C SER A 131 -8.29 -15.25 -6.83
N THR A 132 -7.05 -14.84 -6.67
CA THR A 132 -6.64 -13.68 -5.89
C THR A 132 -5.57 -12.89 -6.65
N GLY A 133 -5.36 -11.63 -6.32
CA GLY A 133 -4.36 -10.82 -7.03
C GLY A 133 -4.08 -9.50 -6.33
N PHE A 134 -3.06 -8.82 -6.83
CA PHE A 134 -2.66 -7.49 -6.37
C PHE A 134 -1.95 -6.73 -7.48
N THR A 135 -1.90 -5.42 -7.34
CA THR A 135 -1.06 -4.57 -8.19
C THR A 135 0.16 -4.14 -7.37
N LEU A 136 1.34 -4.30 -7.94
CA LEU A 136 2.60 -3.82 -7.38
C LEU A 136 3.05 -2.57 -8.12
N ASP A 137 3.37 -1.53 -7.35
CA ASP A 137 3.93 -0.28 -7.84
C ASP A 137 5.41 -0.18 -7.48
N PHE A 138 6.24 0.13 -8.47
CA PHE A 138 7.68 0.32 -8.33
C PHE A 138 8.04 1.75 -8.73
N ALA A 139 8.78 2.44 -7.87
CA ALA A 139 9.18 3.83 -8.11
C ALA A 139 10.70 3.97 -8.12
N PHE A 140 11.26 4.31 -9.29
CA PHE A 140 12.70 4.46 -9.52
C PHE A 140 13.07 5.91 -9.67
N CYS A 141 14.08 6.37 -8.94
CA CYS A 141 14.59 7.75 -8.97
C CYS A 141 13.45 8.77 -9.24
N VAL A 142 12.24 8.41 -8.84
CA VAL A 142 11.16 9.36 -8.74
C VAL A 142 11.61 10.28 -7.61
N GLN A 143 12.27 11.32 -8.01
CA GLN A 143 12.15 12.52 -7.23
C GLN A 143 10.67 12.89 -7.38
N GLY A 144 9.80 12.27 -6.56
CA GLY A 144 8.65 12.99 -6.06
C GLY A 144 9.21 14.35 -5.70
N LEU A 145 8.45 15.43 -5.79
CA LEU A 145 8.91 16.60 -5.09
C LEU A 145 9.61 16.05 -3.89
N ASN A 146 10.97 15.98 -3.96
CA ASN A 146 11.70 15.86 -2.75
C ASN A 146 11.10 17.03 -2.00
N ASP A 147 10.19 16.75 -1.12
CA ASP A 147 10.51 17.24 0.17
C ASP A 147 11.97 16.87 0.29
N VAL A 148 12.80 17.82 -0.11
CA VAL A 148 14.16 17.89 0.32
C VAL A 148 13.97 17.63 1.78
N VAL A 149 14.29 16.40 2.23
CA VAL A 149 14.20 16.06 3.64
C VAL A 149 15.46 16.58 4.33
N GLU A 150 15.75 17.80 4.10
CA GLU A 150 15.79 18.77 5.16
C GLU A 150 14.32 18.88 5.56
N SER A 151 13.90 18.11 6.54
CA SER A 151 12.50 18.07 6.97
C SER A 151 12.18 19.44 7.56
N TYR A 152 11.89 20.37 6.63
CA TYR A 152 11.38 21.66 7.02
C TYR A 152 10.05 21.40 7.68
N GLY A 153 9.90 21.85 8.87
CA GLY A 153 8.65 21.63 9.56
C GLY A 153 8.73 21.92 11.03
N LEU A 154 7.60 21.71 11.62
CA LEU A 154 7.37 21.80 13.04
C LEU A 154 7.09 20.37 13.54
N SER A 155 7.79 19.96 14.60
CA SER A 155 7.53 18.67 15.24
C SER A 155 6.14 18.61 15.87
N LYS A 156 5.69 17.43 16.25
CA LYS A 156 4.60 17.30 17.23
C LYS A 156 5.03 17.94 18.55
N PRO A 157 4.08 18.46 19.34
CA PRO A 157 4.40 18.98 20.66
C PRO A 157 4.98 17.88 21.55
N LEU A 158 6.04 18.19 22.28
CA LEU A 158 6.70 17.24 23.18
C LEU A 158 5.76 16.74 24.29
N LYS A 159 4.82 17.60 24.72
CA LYS A 159 3.79 17.29 25.70
C LYS A 159 2.41 17.66 25.14
N ASN A 160 1.55 16.65 25.03
CA ASN A 160 0.16 16.78 24.61
C ASN A 160 -0.70 15.75 25.38
N PRO A 161 -1.65 16.15 26.23
CA PRO A 161 -2.02 17.55 26.54
C PRO A 161 -0.93 18.34 27.26
N ALA A 162 -0.84 19.63 26.95
CA ALA A 162 0.03 20.59 27.63
C ALA A 162 -0.72 21.29 28.75
N ASP A 163 -0.07 21.46 29.89
CA ASP A 163 -0.63 22.16 31.07
C ASP A 163 -0.14 23.61 31.18
N GLN A 164 1.17 23.82 31.27
CA GLN A 164 1.79 25.15 31.40
C GLN A 164 2.56 25.57 30.16
N PHE A 165 3.24 24.62 29.54
CA PHE A 165 4.00 24.84 28.30
C PHE A 165 4.16 23.54 27.54
N THR A 166 4.48 23.66 26.26
CA THR A 166 4.98 22.56 25.41
C THR A 166 6.15 23.03 24.61
N VAL A 167 6.90 22.11 24.02
CA VAL A 167 8.08 22.37 23.21
C VAL A 167 7.87 21.78 21.84
N PHE A 168 8.19 22.56 20.81
CA PHE A 168 8.29 22.12 19.43
C PHE A 168 9.75 22.23 18.98
N THR A 169 10.21 21.32 18.15
CA THR A 169 11.40 21.50 17.36
C THR A 169 11.00 21.94 15.95
N TYR A 170 11.79 22.79 15.34
CA TYR A 170 11.53 23.30 13.99
C TYR A 170 12.78 23.29 13.14
N ASN A 171 12.59 23.18 11.84
CA ASN A 171 13.61 23.36 10.81
C ASN A 171 12.99 24.13 9.64
N LEU A 172 13.60 25.25 9.26
CA LEU A 172 13.12 26.16 8.22
C LEU A 172 14.03 26.14 6.99
N PRO A 173 13.51 26.29 5.76
CA PRO A 173 14.33 26.31 4.54
C PRO A 173 15.33 27.49 4.52
N ALA A 174 14.89 28.61 5.01
CA ALA A 174 15.69 29.78 5.25
C ALA A 174 15.23 30.44 6.54
N SER A 175 16.14 31.15 7.23
CA SER A 175 15.75 31.95 8.39
C SER A 175 15.62 33.40 7.94
N THR A 176 14.51 34.03 8.28
CA THR A 176 14.30 35.46 8.18
C THR A 176 14.22 36.06 9.60
N ASN A 177 14.47 37.35 9.75
CA ASN A 177 14.39 38.00 11.07
C ASN A 177 12.97 38.15 11.61
N ASN A 178 11.96 37.69 10.86
CA ASN A 178 10.52 37.85 11.17
C ASN A 178 9.74 36.54 11.11
N ASP A 179 10.39 35.40 11.25
CA ASP A 179 9.69 34.11 11.27
C ASP A 179 8.84 33.99 12.53
N LYS A 180 7.63 33.46 12.40
CA LYS A 180 6.65 33.36 13.50
C LYS A 180 5.89 32.05 13.46
N LEU A 181 5.64 31.49 14.65
CA LEU A 181 4.66 30.43 14.86
C LEU A 181 3.31 31.07 15.24
N TYR A 182 2.27 30.75 14.46
CA TYR A 182 0.91 31.17 14.72
C TYR A 182 0.09 30.01 15.29
N ILE A 183 -0.62 30.27 16.38
CA ILE A 183 -1.46 29.28 17.04
C ILE A 183 -2.92 29.71 16.89
N TYR A 184 -3.75 28.82 16.38
CA TYR A 184 -5.16 29.04 16.13
C TYR A 184 -6.02 28.11 16.97
N ASN A 185 -7.20 28.55 17.36
CA ASN A 185 -8.20 27.69 17.97
C ASN A 185 -8.97 26.89 16.89
N MET A 186 -9.87 26.00 17.30
CA MET A 186 -10.68 25.19 16.39
C MET A 186 -11.57 26.00 15.44
N LEU A 187 -11.86 27.27 15.75
CA LEU A 187 -12.63 28.16 14.89
C LEU A 187 -11.77 28.94 13.90
N GLY A 188 -10.45 28.67 13.87
CA GLY A 188 -9.50 29.38 13.02
C GLY A 188 -9.12 30.78 13.51
N SER A 189 -9.50 31.16 14.74
CA SER A 189 -9.10 32.45 15.30
C SER A 189 -7.66 32.36 15.83
N LEU A 190 -6.84 33.35 15.48
CA LEU A 190 -5.47 33.46 15.99
C LEU A 190 -5.51 33.75 17.49
N VAL A 191 -4.87 32.91 18.31
CA VAL A 191 -4.87 33.03 19.78
C VAL A 191 -3.49 33.38 20.34
N LYS A 192 -2.43 33.05 19.62
CA LYS A 192 -1.07 33.34 20.05
C LYS A 192 -0.12 33.40 18.87
N THR A 193 0.93 34.22 18.99
CA THR A 193 2.06 34.29 18.07
C THR A 193 3.34 34.18 18.87
N VAL A 194 4.30 33.42 18.37
CA VAL A 194 5.61 33.22 18.99
C VAL A 194 6.69 33.49 17.95
N ASP A 195 7.66 34.32 18.27
CA ASP A 195 8.77 34.63 17.38
C ASP A 195 9.71 33.41 17.27
N VAL A 196 10.14 33.13 16.04
CA VAL A 196 11.04 32.05 15.73
C VAL A 196 12.39 32.65 15.28
N THR A 197 13.48 32.20 15.89
CA THR A 197 14.80 32.74 15.60
C THR A 197 15.74 31.65 15.13
N GLY A 198 16.38 31.89 13.97
CA GLY A 198 17.32 30.95 13.37
C GLY A 198 16.64 29.91 12.46
N LYS A 199 17.46 29.17 11.72
CA LYS A 199 16.99 28.18 10.74
C LYS A 199 16.39 26.94 11.41
N ASN A 200 16.93 26.51 12.53
CA ASN A 200 16.46 25.36 13.29
C ASN A 200 16.60 25.59 14.81
N GLY A 201 15.81 24.90 15.59
CA GLY A 201 15.86 25.03 17.04
C GLY A 201 14.68 24.40 17.76
N SER A 202 14.57 24.78 19.04
CA SER A 202 13.44 24.40 19.88
C SER A 202 12.67 25.65 20.30
N LEU A 203 11.35 25.58 20.23
CA LEU A 203 10.46 26.68 20.56
C LEU A 203 9.58 26.29 21.75
N VAL A 204 9.71 27.05 22.84
CA VAL A 204 8.86 26.87 24.02
C VAL A 204 7.59 27.68 23.85
N VAL A 205 6.45 27.03 23.86
CA VAL A 205 5.14 27.65 23.79
C VAL A 205 4.47 27.57 25.16
N THR A 206 4.30 28.70 25.82
CA THR A 206 3.55 28.82 27.09
C THR A 206 2.07 28.67 26.80
N THR A 207 1.41 27.72 27.47
CA THR A 207 -0.02 27.39 27.31
C THR A 207 -0.87 27.83 28.51
N ALA A 208 -0.25 28.32 29.59
CA ALA A 208 -0.94 28.72 30.81
C ALA A 208 -2.06 29.77 30.58
N GLU A 209 -1.92 30.60 29.55
CA GLU A 209 -2.87 31.66 29.20
C GLU A 209 -4.00 31.14 28.27
N LEU A 210 -3.85 29.96 27.71
CA LEU A 210 -4.82 29.38 26.80
C LEU A 210 -5.92 28.67 27.60
N LYS A 211 -7.17 28.83 27.18
CA LYS A 211 -8.29 28.05 27.75
C LYS A 211 -8.10 26.58 27.39
N SER A 212 -8.69 25.70 28.20
CA SER A 212 -8.71 24.26 27.82
C SER A 212 -9.41 24.09 26.47
N GLY A 213 -8.73 23.42 25.53
CA GLY A 213 -9.24 23.24 24.16
C GLY A 213 -8.24 22.62 23.21
N LEU A 214 -8.60 22.57 21.94
CA LEU A 214 -7.76 22.20 20.81
C LEU A 214 -7.26 23.43 20.07
N TYR A 215 -5.99 23.36 19.65
CA TYR A 215 -5.28 24.44 18.98
C TYR A 215 -4.44 23.89 17.81
#